data_7bb9287e450207703d38754903869791
#
_entry.id   7bb9287e450207703d38754903869791
#
_cell.length_a   1.000
_cell.length_b   1.000
_cell.length_c   1.000
_cell.angle_alpha   90.00
_cell.angle_beta   90.00
_cell.angle_gamma   90.00
#
_symmetry.space_group_name_H-M   'P 1'
#
loop_
_entity.id
_entity.type
_entity.pdbx_description
1 polymer ?
#
loop_
_entity_poly.entity_id
_entity_poly.type
_entity_poly.pdbx_seq_one_letter_code
_entity_poly.pdbx_strand_id
1 'polypeptide(L)'
;MENVEKRVPKGEIKFSITLSDEQKDAKSKIIDTPYNFIVGKAGSGKTLLACQIALDLYFKRKVNKIIMTRPTVSNEDNGFLPGSLEEKLEPWLVPIRDNMRKVYNRPEVLEKMEKDGNLELVSLTHFRGRTFDNAVCIVDEFQNLTKQQLQMVLARLGKGSTMILCGDSQQIDLKYQHDSAIHEVPKLKGSRYAYTVVLKDNHRHEALDEILSLLYSF
;
A
#
# COMPACT_ATOMS: atom_id res chain seq x y z
N MET A 1 -26.99 24.05 -1.08
CA MET A 1 -26.69 22.60 -0.91
C MET A 1 -26.98 21.94 -2.25
N GLU A 2 -25.99 21.83 -3.10
CA GLU A 2 -26.14 21.18 -4.38
C GLU A 2 -26.16 19.66 -4.21
N ASN A 3 -27.27 19.03 -4.60
CA ASN A 3 -27.42 17.59 -4.70
C ASN A 3 -26.51 17.07 -5.83
N VAL A 4 -25.30 16.66 -5.50
CA VAL A 4 -24.46 15.93 -6.44
C VAL A 4 -25.06 14.52 -6.60
N GLU A 5 -25.83 14.33 -7.68
CA GLU A 5 -26.33 13.02 -8.08
C GLU A 5 -25.14 12.03 -8.17
N LYS A 6 -25.13 11.05 -7.28
CA LYS A 6 -24.18 9.94 -7.32
C LYS A 6 -24.47 9.08 -8.55
N ARG A 7 -23.78 9.34 -9.64
CA ARG A 7 -23.83 8.47 -10.83
C ARG A 7 -23.27 7.10 -10.46
N VAL A 8 -24.15 6.08 -10.44
CA VAL A 8 -23.75 4.68 -10.23
C VAL A 8 -22.94 4.23 -11.46
N PRO A 9 -21.75 3.62 -11.30
CA PRO A 9 -20.98 3.10 -12.42
C PRO A 9 -21.81 2.06 -13.18
N LYS A 10 -21.97 2.22 -14.49
CA LYS A 10 -22.56 1.21 -15.37
C LYS A 10 -21.50 0.18 -15.73
N GLY A 11 -21.56 -1.02 -15.13
CA GLY A 11 -20.74 -2.18 -15.46
C GLY A 11 -19.80 -2.62 -14.31
N GLU A 12 -19.38 -3.88 -14.35
CA GLU A 12 -18.35 -4.42 -13.47
C GLU A 12 -16.97 -3.90 -13.85
N ILE A 13 -16.19 -3.52 -12.85
CA ILE A 13 -14.79 -3.10 -13.04
C ILE A 13 -13.98 -4.36 -13.32
N LYS A 14 -13.40 -4.44 -14.51
CA LYS A 14 -12.49 -5.53 -14.87
C LYS A 14 -11.06 -5.17 -14.45
N PHE A 15 -10.55 -5.89 -13.48
CA PHE A 15 -9.14 -5.82 -13.11
C PHE A 15 -8.33 -6.80 -13.99
N SER A 16 -7.08 -6.43 -14.26
CA SER A 16 -6.18 -7.24 -15.08
C SER A 16 -5.61 -8.44 -14.34
N ILE A 17 -5.68 -8.43 -13.00
CA ILE A 17 -5.16 -9.48 -12.13
C ILE A 17 -6.33 -10.17 -11.43
N THR A 18 -6.33 -11.51 -11.51
CA THR A 18 -7.23 -12.36 -10.73
C THR A 18 -6.61 -12.65 -9.38
N LEU A 19 -7.33 -12.37 -8.31
CA LEU A 19 -6.89 -12.66 -6.94
C LEU A 19 -6.94 -14.17 -6.67
N SER A 20 -5.97 -14.69 -5.91
CA SER A 20 -6.04 -16.03 -5.32
C SER A 20 -7.16 -16.12 -4.28
N ASP A 21 -7.50 -17.33 -3.86
CA ASP A 21 -8.57 -17.50 -2.86
C ASP A 21 -8.17 -16.91 -1.50
N GLU A 22 -6.88 -17.01 -1.12
CA GLU A 22 -6.32 -16.34 0.05
C GLU A 22 -6.50 -14.81 -0.04
N GLN A 23 -6.19 -14.23 -1.20
CA GLN A 23 -6.32 -12.80 -1.44
C GLN A 23 -7.80 -12.33 -1.48
N LYS A 24 -8.72 -13.15 -1.99
CA LYS A 24 -10.17 -12.86 -1.98
C LYS A 24 -10.71 -12.83 -0.55
N ASP A 25 -10.32 -13.82 0.28
CA ASP A 25 -10.71 -13.86 1.70
C ASP A 25 -10.15 -12.63 2.45
N ALA A 26 -8.87 -12.31 2.25
CA ALA A 26 -8.26 -11.10 2.81
C ALA A 26 -9.01 -9.83 2.39
N LYS A 27 -9.32 -9.68 1.09
CA LYS A 27 -10.06 -8.52 0.56
C LYS A 27 -11.39 -8.34 1.26
N SER A 28 -12.15 -9.41 1.48
CA SER A 28 -13.48 -9.36 2.11
C SER A 28 -13.43 -8.74 3.52
N LYS A 29 -12.37 -9.03 4.28
CA LYS A 29 -12.18 -8.54 5.66
C LYS A 29 -11.59 -7.13 5.70
N ILE A 30 -10.69 -6.81 4.76
CA ILE A 30 -10.04 -5.51 4.66
C ILE A 30 -11.06 -4.38 4.38
N ILE A 31 -12.06 -4.66 3.56
CA ILE A 31 -13.06 -3.66 3.16
C ILE A 31 -13.86 -3.13 4.37
N ASP A 32 -14.07 -3.97 5.38
CA ASP A 32 -14.88 -3.64 6.54
C ASP A 32 -14.05 -3.19 7.77
N THR A 33 -12.73 -3.13 7.63
CA THR A 33 -11.83 -2.81 8.75
C THR A 33 -11.05 -1.53 8.47
N PRO A 34 -10.96 -0.59 9.44
CA PRO A 34 -10.26 0.69 9.21
C PRO A 34 -8.74 0.55 9.09
N TYR A 35 -8.10 -0.31 9.88
CA TYR A 35 -6.64 -0.51 9.84
C TYR A 35 -6.29 -1.93 9.43
N ASN A 36 -5.55 -2.08 8.34
CA ASN A 36 -5.26 -3.38 7.76
C ASN A 36 -3.76 -3.55 7.53
N PHE A 37 -3.22 -4.67 7.97
CA PHE A 37 -1.81 -5.01 7.85
C PHE A 37 -1.70 -6.28 6.99
N ILE A 38 -1.15 -6.12 5.78
CA ILE A 38 -0.88 -7.22 4.86
C ILE A 38 0.60 -7.54 4.96
N VAL A 39 0.94 -8.63 5.59
CA VAL A 39 2.31 -9.11 5.77
C VAL A 39 2.55 -10.31 4.87
N GLY A 40 3.76 -10.50 4.41
CA GLY A 40 4.12 -11.67 3.61
C GLY A 40 5.47 -11.50 2.91
N LYS A 41 6.03 -12.59 2.41
CA LYS A 41 7.29 -12.57 1.68
C LYS A 41 7.18 -11.74 0.40
N ALA A 42 8.33 -11.31 -0.13
CA ALA A 42 8.41 -10.70 -1.44
C ALA A 42 7.78 -11.63 -2.51
N GLY A 43 6.91 -11.07 -3.37
CA GLY A 43 6.20 -11.85 -4.39
C GLY A 43 4.83 -12.39 -3.97
N SER A 44 4.39 -12.23 -2.72
CA SER A 44 3.05 -12.68 -2.29
C SER A 44 1.89 -11.77 -2.78
N GLY A 45 2.18 -10.71 -3.54
CA GLY A 45 1.16 -9.85 -4.14
C GLY A 45 0.52 -8.83 -3.20
N LYS A 46 1.14 -8.51 -2.04
CA LYS A 46 0.64 -7.54 -1.04
C LYS A 46 0.20 -6.22 -1.65
N THR A 47 1.13 -5.56 -2.33
CA THR A 47 0.90 -4.24 -2.93
C THR A 47 -0.14 -4.29 -4.05
N LEU A 48 -0.14 -5.36 -4.86
CA LEU A 48 -1.15 -5.56 -5.91
C LEU A 48 -2.54 -5.73 -5.31
N LEU A 49 -2.67 -6.51 -4.23
CA LEU A 49 -3.94 -6.68 -3.49
C LEU A 49 -4.41 -5.33 -2.93
N ALA A 50 -3.54 -4.57 -2.28
CA ALA A 50 -3.87 -3.26 -1.73
C ALA A 50 -4.34 -2.29 -2.83
N CYS A 51 -3.64 -2.23 -3.97
CA CYS A 51 -4.01 -1.42 -5.13
C CYS A 51 -5.40 -1.82 -5.67
N GLN A 52 -5.66 -3.13 -5.81
CA GLN A 52 -6.96 -3.61 -6.31
C GLN A 52 -8.10 -3.27 -5.36
N ILE A 53 -7.89 -3.39 -4.05
CA ILE A 53 -8.89 -3.00 -3.04
C ILE A 53 -9.18 -1.50 -3.13
N ALA A 54 -8.13 -0.68 -3.19
CA ALA A 54 -8.27 0.78 -3.24
C ALA A 54 -9.03 1.24 -4.49
N LEU A 55 -8.69 0.70 -5.66
CA LEU A 55 -9.39 1.00 -6.91
C LEU A 55 -10.85 0.51 -6.87
N ASP A 56 -11.10 -0.68 -6.32
CA ASP A 56 -12.45 -1.21 -6.18
C ASP A 56 -13.33 -0.30 -5.31
N LEU A 57 -12.81 0.13 -4.15
CA LEU A 57 -13.52 1.05 -3.25
C LEU A 57 -13.75 2.42 -3.90
N TYR A 58 -12.76 2.94 -4.61
CA TYR A 58 -12.86 4.23 -5.34
C TYR A 58 -13.91 4.17 -6.46
N PHE A 59 -13.84 3.18 -7.33
CA PHE A 59 -14.79 3.05 -8.44
C PHE A 59 -16.22 2.72 -7.97
N LYS A 60 -16.35 2.00 -6.86
CA LYS A 60 -17.64 1.77 -6.19
C LYS A 60 -18.13 2.99 -5.38
N ARG A 61 -17.38 4.09 -5.42
CA ARG A 61 -17.68 5.34 -4.71
C ARG A 61 -17.85 5.17 -3.19
N LYS A 62 -17.18 4.20 -2.62
CA LYS A 62 -17.08 4.04 -1.16
C LYS A 62 -16.11 5.05 -0.55
N VAL A 63 -15.13 5.47 -1.35
CA VAL A 63 -14.15 6.52 -1.03
C VAL A 63 -14.03 7.49 -2.19
N ASN A 64 -13.49 8.68 -1.92
CA ASN A 64 -13.32 9.74 -2.92
C ASN A 64 -11.87 9.84 -3.41
N LYS A 65 -10.92 9.26 -2.67
CA LYS A 65 -9.49 9.46 -2.91
C LYS A 65 -8.69 8.22 -2.54
N ILE A 66 -7.60 8.01 -3.26
CA ILE A 66 -6.55 7.04 -2.95
C ILE A 66 -5.28 7.81 -2.66
N ILE A 67 -4.64 7.56 -1.52
CA ILE A 67 -3.36 8.13 -1.15
C ILE A 67 -2.38 6.98 -0.95
N MET A 68 -1.21 7.05 -1.60
CA MET A 68 -0.17 6.06 -1.46
C MET A 68 1.13 6.69 -1.02
N THR A 69 1.79 6.04 -0.10
CA THR A 69 3.14 6.40 0.35
C THR A 69 4.00 5.17 0.51
N ARG A 70 5.30 5.38 0.42
CA ARG A 70 6.34 4.40 0.71
C ARG A 70 7.43 5.08 1.52
N PRO A 71 7.87 4.51 2.65
CA PRO A 71 9.02 5.03 3.39
C PRO A 71 10.26 5.02 2.49
N THR A 72 11.01 6.09 2.51
CA THR A 72 12.34 6.14 1.91
C THR A 72 13.36 5.86 3.01
N VAL A 73 14.17 4.84 2.84
CA VAL A 73 15.33 4.59 3.70
C VAL A 73 16.50 5.26 2.99
N SER A 74 17.03 6.32 3.59
CA SER A 74 18.29 6.91 3.11
C SER A 74 19.41 5.97 3.50
N ASN A 75 19.90 5.20 2.54
CA ASN A 75 21.24 4.63 2.67
C ASN A 75 22.23 5.82 2.63
N GLU A 76 23.11 5.89 3.61
CA GLU A 76 24.08 6.99 3.78
C GLU A 76 24.95 7.26 2.54
N ASP A 77 24.96 6.34 1.57
CA ASP A 77 25.72 6.42 0.32
C ASP A 77 25.00 7.16 -0.83
N ASN A 78 23.71 7.45 -0.73
CA ASN A 78 23.01 8.29 -1.69
C ASN A 78 23.25 9.75 -1.34
N GLY A 79 24.43 10.27 -1.72
CA GLY A 79 24.79 11.66 -1.57
C GLY A 79 23.70 12.60 -2.07
N PHE A 80 23.85 13.87 -1.85
CA PHE A 80 22.90 14.93 -2.20
C PHE A 80 22.56 14.87 -3.70
N LEU A 81 21.52 14.12 -4.06
CA LEU A 81 21.03 14.11 -5.44
C LEU A 81 20.59 15.53 -5.80
N PRO A 82 21.16 16.18 -6.82
CA PRO A 82 20.67 17.45 -7.30
C PRO A 82 19.26 17.28 -7.88
N GLY A 83 18.42 18.30 -7.76
CA GLY A 83 17.07 18.30 -8.32
C GLY A 83 15.99 18.73 -7.32
N SER A 84 14.78 18.93 -7.84
CA SER A 84 13.60 19.25 -7.04
C SER A 84 13.22 18.09 -6.11
N LEU A 85 12.42 18.37 -5.08
CA LEU A 85 11.89 17.33 -4.19
C LEU A 85 11.11 16.25 -4.98
N GLU A 86 10.37 16.67 -6.00
CA GLU A 86 9.58 15.80 -6.86
C GLU A 86 10.47 14.86 -7.68
N GLU A 87 11.54 15.38 -8.29
CA GLU A 87 12.51 14.57 -9.03
C GLU A 87 13.21 13.53 -8.15
N LYS A 88 13.46 13.87 -6.89
CA LYS A 88 14.06 12.94 -5.91
C LYS A 88 13.10 11.84 -5.47
N LEU A 89 11.80 12.10 -5.48
CA LEU A 89 10.78 11.13 -5.10
C LEU A 89 10.37 10.21 -6.26
N GLU A 90 10.55 10.64 -7.51
CA GLU A 90 10.09 9.92 -8.69
C GLU A 90 10.53 8.45 -8.73
N PRO A 91 11.82 8.09 -8.46
CA PRO A 91 12.26 6.69 -8.46
C PRO A 91 11.49 5.81 -7.47
N TRP A 92 10.99 6.38 -6.36
CA TRP A 92 10.23 5.66 -5.35
C TRP A 92 8.75 5.52 -5.72
N LEU A 93 8.24 6.41 -6.58
CA LEU A 93 6.85 6.41 -7.02
C LEU A 93 6.62 5.50 -8.24
N VAL A 94 7.63 5.29 -9.08
CA VAL A 94 7.55 4.41 -10.26
C VAL A 94 7.03 3.01 -9.92
N PRO A 95 7.57 2.28 -8.93
CA PRO A 95 7.06 0.94 -8.59
C PRO A 95 5.59 0.95 -8.15
N ILE A 96 5.14 2.03 -7.53
CA ILE A 96 3.75 2.20 -7.11
C ILE A 96 2.84 2.35 -8.33
N ARG A 97 3.21 3.25 -9.28
CA ARG A 97 2.47 3.42 -10.55
C ARG A 97 2.41 2.13 -11.35
N ASP A 98 3.52 1.39 -11.41
CA ASP A 98 3.59 0.11 -12.11
C ASP A 98 2.64 -0.93 -11.49
N ASN A 99 2.55 -1.01 -10.17
CA ASN A 99 1.60 -1.88 -9.51
C ASN A 99 0.15 -1.48 -9.80
N MET A 100 -0.17 -0.18 -9.79
CA MET A 100 -1.50 0.32 -10.19
C MET A 100 -1.83 -0.05 -11.64
N ARG A 101 -0.89 0.14 -12.58
CA ARG A 101 -1.06 -0.21 -14.01
C ARG A 101 -1.23 -1.71 -14.22
N LYS A 102 -0.50 -2.54 -13.49
CA LYS A 102 -0.66 -4.00 -13.52
C LYS A 102 -2.05 -4.44 -13.09
N VAL A 103 -2.59 -3.81 -12.05
CA VAL A 103 -3.93 -4.12 -11.53
C VAL A 103 -5.02 -3.61 -12.48
N TYR A 104 -4.84 -2.40 -13.02
CA TYR A 104 -5.84 -1.75 -13.86
C TYR A 104 -5.18 -1.17 -15.11
N ASN A 105 -5.24 -1.94 -16.20
CA ASN A 105 -4.56 -1.63 -17.47
C ASN A 105 -5.30 -0.55 -18.27
N ARG A 106 -5.48 0.61 -17.64
CA ARG A 106 -5.99 1.84 -18.26
C ARG A 106 -5.21 3.04 -17.75
N PRO A 107 -3.98 3.25 -18.27
CA PRO A 107 -3.09 4.31 -17.81
C PRO A 107 -3.73 5.69 -17.92
N GLU A 108 -4.53 5.94 -18.96
CA GLU A 108 -5.23 7.21 -19.17
C GLU A 108 -6.21 7.56 -18.04
N VAL A 109 -6.82 6.55 -17.42
CA VAL A 109 -7.72 6.75 -16.26
C VAL A 109 -6.93 7.06 -15.02
N LEU A 110 -5.83 6.32 -14.78
CA LEU A 110 -4.96 6.53 -13.63
C LEU A 110 -4.30 7.91 -13.67
N GLU A 111 -3.78 8.32 -14.82
CA GLU A 111 -3.21 9.65 -15.05
C GLU A 111 -4.24 10.76 -14.83
N LYS A 112 -5.47 10.56 -15.30
CA LYS A 112 -6.56 11.47 -14.98
C LYS A 112 -6.85 11.53 -13.49
N MET A 113 -6.86 10.40 -12.79
CA MET A 113 -7.06 10.36 -11.34
C MET A 113 -5.95 11.12 -10.59
N GLU A 114 -4.68 10.98 -11.01
CA GLU A 114 -3.57 11.76 -10.45
C GLU A 114 -3.77 13.26 -10.72
N LYS A 115 -4.08 13.65 -11.95
CA LYS A 115 -4.31 15.05 -12.35
C LYS A 115 -5.48 15.70 -11.60
N ASP A 116 -6.56 14.95 -11.40
CA ASP A 116 -7.76 15.42 -10.69
C ASP A 116 -7.57 15.37 -9.15
N GLY A 117 -6.41 14.92 -8.65
CA GLY A 117 -6.09 14.80 -7.24
C GLY A 117 -6.88 13.69 -6.52
N ASN A 118 -7.42 12.72 -7.26
CA ASN A 118 -8.12 11.57 -6.71
C ASN A 118 -7.19 10.38 -6.45
N LEU A 119 -5.99 10.38 -7.03
CA LEU A 119 -4.87 9.49 -6.73
C LEU A 119 -3.66 10.36 -6.38
N GLU A 120 -3.21 10.30 -5.13
CA GLU A 120 -2.04 11.01 -4.67
C GLU A 120 -0.92 10.03 -4.31
N LEU A 121 0.23 10.19 -4.95
CA LEU A 121 1.47 9.51 -4.60
C LEU A 121 2.35 10.49 -3.85
N VAL A 122 2.54 10.27 -2.55
CA VAL A 122 3.16 11.27 -1.67
C VAL A 122 4.27 10.67 -0.83
N SER A 123 5.26 11.48 -0.48
CA SER A 123 6.27 11.08 0.49
C SER A 123 5.67 10.99 1.90
N LEU A 124 6.34 10.26 2.79
CA LEU A 124 5.93 10.12 4.18
C LEU A 124 5.87 11.49 4.91
N THR A 125 6.73 12.44 4.50
CA THR A 125 6.72 13.80 5.06
C THR A 125 5.42 14.55 4.76
N HIS A 126 4.82 14.31 3.60
CA HIS A 126 3.54 14.90 3.21
C HIS A 126 2.32 14.23 3.89
N PHE A 127 2.49 13.12 4.56
CA PHE A 127 1.47 12.56 5.46
C PHE A 127 1.32 13.39 6.75
N ARG A 128 2.43 13.99 7.20
CA ARG A 128 2.45 14.73 8.46
C ARG A 128 1.55 15.97 8.39
N GLY A 129 0.72 16.18 9.41
CA GLY A 129 -0.17 17.33 9.51
C GLY A 129 -1.46 17.24 8.66
N ARG A 130 -1.67 16.17 7.90
CA ARG A 130 -2.89 15.94 7.13
C ARG A 130 -3.81 14.96 7.86
N THR A 131 -5.10 15.00 7.54
CA THR A 131 -6.10 13.99 7.89
C THR A 131 -6.81 13.59 6.60
N PHE A 132 -6.99 12.30 6.38
CA PHE A 132 -7.57 11.76 5.17
C PHE A 132 -8.96 11.21 5.44
N ASP A 133 -9.99 11.95 5.04
CA ASP A 133 -11.39 11.55 5.15
C ASP A 133 -11.88 10.93 3.84
N ASN A 134 -12.77 9.94 3.93
CA ASN A 134 -13.36 9.24 2.80
C ASN A 134 -12.31 8.78 1.77
N ALA A 135 -11.23 8.18 2.26
CA ALA A 135 -10.05 7.83 1.48
C ALA A 135 -9.56 6.40 1.77
N VAL A 136 -8.85 5.81 0.83
CA VAL A 136 -7.97 4.66 1.09
C VAL A 136 -6.54 5.16 1.14
N CYS A 137 -5.86 4.90 2.25
CA CYS A 137 -4.45 5.18 2.42
C CYS A 137 -3.66 3.87 2.31
N ILE A 138 -2.72 3.78 1.37
CA ILE A 138 -1.80 2.65 1.23
C ILE A 138 -0.42 3.09 1.69
N VAL A 139 0.16 2.32 2.60
CA VAL A 139 1.54 2.46 3.06
C VAL A 139 2.31 1.22 2.64
N ASP A 140 3.04 1.33 1.54
CA ASP A 140 3.84 0.23 1.03
C ASP A 140 5.19 0.15 1.73
N GLU A 141 5.75 -1.05 1.91
CA GLU A 141 7.00 -1.33 2.61
C GLU A 141 7.03 -0.75 4.04
N PHE A 142 5.92 -0.88 4.79
CA PHE A 142 5.81 -0.27 6.13
C PHE A 142 6.78 -0.86 7.16
N GLN A 143 7.43 -2.00 6.90
CA GLN A 143 8.52 -2.51 7.73
C GLN A 143 9.71 -1.55 7.82
N ASN A 144 9.79 -0.61 6.87
CA ASN A 144 10.81 0.45 6.86
C ASN A 144 10.35 1.74 7.59
N LEU A 145 9.21 1.70 8.27
CA LEU A 145 8.84 2.72 9.26
C LEU A 145 9.43 2.38 10.62
N THR A 146 9.84 3.40 11.36
CA THR A 146 10.05 3.28 12.80
C THR A 146 8.71 3.24 13.53
N LYS A 147 8.70 2.81 14.80
CA LYS A 147 7.50 2.83 15.66
C LYS A 147 6.86 4.22 15.75
N GLN A 148 7.67 5.27 15.85
CA GLN A 148 7.19 6.66 15.91
C GLN A 148 6.55 7.08 14.59
N GLN A 149 7.15 6.69 13.45
CA GLN A 149 6.58 6.96 12.14
C GLN A 149 5.27 6.20 11.93
N LEU A 150 5.16 4.94 12.37
CA LEU A 150 3.90 4.20 12.34
C LEU A 150 2.80 4.93 13.11
N GLN A 151 3.06 5.37 14.33
CA GLN A 151 2.09 6.16 15.13
C GLN A 151 1.65 7.42 14.40
N MET A 152 2.59 8.14 13.79
CA MET A 152 2.31 9.34 13.01
C MET A 152 1.39 9.02 11.82
N VAL A 153 1.64 7.92 11.10
CA VAL A 153 0.85 7.47 9.95
C VAL A 153 -0.56 7.06 10.37
N LEU A 154 -0.68 6.20 11.38
CA LEU A 154 -1.98 5.71 11.87
C LEU A 154 -2.90 6.86 12.31
N ALA A 155 -2.33 7.92 12.90
CA ALA A 155 -3.07 9.11 13.31
C ALA A 155 -3.60 9.97 12.14
N ARG A 156 -3.33 9.61 10.90
CA ARG A 156 -3.81 10.35 9.70
C ARG A 156 -5.13 9.83 9.14
N LEU A 157 -5.59 8.69 9.63
CA LEU A 157 -6.86 8.12 9.18
C LEU A 157 -8.04 8.93 9.69
N GLY A 158 -8.80 9.50 8.78
CA GLY A 158 -10.01 10.26 9.05
C GLY A 158 -11.30 9.43 8.92
N LYS A 159 -12.44 10.09 8.99
CA LYS A 159 -13.75 9.46 8.93
C LYS A 159 -14.01 8.82 7.56
N GLY A 160 -14.64 7.63 7.55
CA GLY A 160 -14.99 6.94 6.31
C GLY A 160 -13.79 6.44 5.50
N SER A 161 -12.62 6.30 6.15
CA SER A 161 -11.37 5.93 5.49
C SER A 161 -10.87 4.58 5.94
N THR A 162 -10.06 3.95 5.08
CA THR A 162 -9.39 2.68 5.32
C THR A 162 -7.90 2.84 5.08
N MET A 163 -7.07 2.30 5.97
CA MET A 163 -5.63 2.26 5.81
C MET A 163 -5.17 0.82 5.58
N ILE A 164 -4.30 0.62 4.59
CA ILE A 164 -3.72 -0.66 4.24
C ILE A 164 -2.20 -0.52 4.27
N LEU A 165 -1.55 -1.27 5.17
CA LEU A 165 -0.10 -1.27 5.33
C LEU A 165 0.45 -2.61 4.80
N CYS A 166 1.31 -2.54 3.77
CA CYS A 166 1.94 -3.70 3.14
C CYS A 166 3.40 -3.81 3.59
N GLY A 167 3.82 -4.99 4.07
CA GLY A 167 5.18 -5.15 4.56
C GLY A 167 5.71 -6.58 4.54
N ASP A 168 7.03 -6.69 4.59
CA ASP A 168 7.78 -7.94 4.65
C ASP A 168 8.78 -7.90 5.82
N SER A 169 8.62 -8.81 6.78
CA SER A 169 9.50 -8.87 7.95
C SER A 169 10.94 -9.29 7.63
N GLN A 170 11.17 -9.82 6.43
CA GLN A 170 12.50 -10.23 5.97
C GLN A 170 13.25 -9.13 5.20
N GLN A 171 12.54 -8.03 4.82
CA GLN A 171 13.08 -6.94 4.01
C GLN A 171 13.11 -5.62 4.80
N ILE A 172 13.75 -5.66 5.97
CA ILE A 172 13.90 -4.47 6.81
C ILE A 172 15.22 -3.79 6.46
N ASP A 173 15.13 -2.61 5.82
CA ASP A 173 16.28 -1.80 5.38
C ASP A 173 16.69 -0.74 6.42
N LEU A 174 16.03 -0.69 7.57
CA LEU A 174 16.40 0.22 8.65
C LEU A 174 17.77 -0.14 9.22
N LYS A 175 18.56 0.88 9.57
CA LYS A 175 19.89 0.71 10.23
C LYS A 175 19.81 -0.23 11.43
N TYR A 176 18.74 -0.12 12.21
CA TYR A 176 18.47 -1.02 13.35
C TYR A 176 17.14 -1.74 13.10
N GLN A 177 17.23 -3.01 12.75
CA GLN A 177 16.05 -3.82 12.39
C GLN A 177 15.02 -3.93 13.52
N HIS A 178 15.44 -3.85 14.79
CA HIS A 178 14.54 -3.87 15.94
C HIS A 178 13.66 -2.62 16.08
N ASP A 179 14.00 -1.52 15.38
CA ASP A 179 13.17 -0.31 15.34
C ASP A 179 12.01 -0.42 14.38
N SER A 180 11.99 -1.48 13.55
CA SER A 180 10.93 -1.66 12.56
C SER A 180 9.55 -1.74 13.19
N ALA A 181 8.64 -0.98 12.60
CA ALA A 181 7.24 -0.95 12.99
C ALA A 181 6.52 -2.30 12.80
N ILE A 182 7.04 -3.19 11.95
CA ILE A 182 6.43 -4.50 11.69
C ILE A 182 6.37 -5.38 12.96
N HIS A 183 7.31 -5.18 13.88
CA HIS A 183 7.35 -5.92 15.16
C HIS A 183 6.20 -5.51 16.11
N GLU A 184 5.51 -4.42 15.84
CA GLU A 184 4.35 -3.99 16.63
C GLU A 184 3.04 -4.68 16.22
N VAL A 185 2.98 -5.25 15.00
CA VAL A 185 1.77 -5.87 14.44
C VAL A 185 1.17 -6.98 15.31
N PRO A 186 1.95 -7.89 15.94
CA PRO A 186 1.39 -8.93 16.80
C PRO A 186 0.59 -8.39 18.01
N LYS A 187 0.87 -7.16 18.46
CA LYS A 187 0.16 -6.51 19.57
C LYS A 187 -1.29 -6.14 19.22
N LEU A 188 -1.62 -6.10 17.91
CA LEU A 188 -2.95 -5.77 17.42
C LEU A 188 -3.93 -6.96 17.45
N LYS A 189 -3.46 -8.13 17.86
CA LYS A 189 -4.28 -9.36 17.94
C LYS A 189 -5.49 -9.12 18.85
N GLY A 190 -6.69 -9.39 18.32
CA GLY A 190 -7.96 -9.22 19.05
C GLY A 190 -8.55 -7.81 18.97
N SER A 191 -7.92 -6.87 18.29
CA SER A 191 -8.52 -5.55 18.00
C SER A 191 -9.72 -5.70 17.06
N ARG A 192 -10.82 -5.05 17.37
CA ARG A 192 -11.98 -4.94 16.47
C ARG A 192 -11.79 -3.94 15.33
N TYR A 193 -10.74 -3.12 15.39
CA TYR A 193 -10.45 -2.06 14.42
C TYR A 193 -9.24 -2.34 13.54
N ALA A 194 -8.52 -3.41 13.83
CA ALA A 194 -7.34 -3.80 13.07
C ALA A 194 -7.44 -5.24 12.58
N TYR A 195 -7.16 -5.46 11.32
CA TYR A 195 -7.06 -6.76 10.69
C TYR A 195 -5.63 -7.00 10.22
N THR A 196 -5.11 -8.17 10.50
CA THR A 196 -3.78 -8.59 10.04
C THR A 196 -3.93 -9.90 9.25
N VAL A 197 -3.36 -9.92 8.07
CA VAL A 197 -3.25 -11.12 7.23
C VAL A 197 -1.81 -11.37 6.84
N VAL A 198 -1.41 -12.64 6.85
CA VAL A 198 -0.11 -13.09 6.35
C VAL A 198 -0.37 -13.84 5.06
N LEU A 199 0.01 -13.25 3.92
CA LEU A 199 -0.08 -13.90 2.62
C LEU A 199 1.06 -14.90 2.46
N LYS A 200 0.73 -16.14 2.12
CA LYS A 200 1.66 -17.27 2.00
C LYS A 200 1.97 -17.62 0.54
N ASP A 201 1.02 -17.34 -0.37
CA ASP A 201 1.18 -17.63 -1.79
C ASP A 201 2.40 -16.91 -2.36
N ASN A 202 3.17 -17.61 -3.19
CA ASN A 202 4.28 -17.03 -3.96
C ASN A 202 3.87 -16.96 -5.42
N HIS A 203 3.83 -15.74 -5.98
CA HIS A 203 3.49 -15.47 -7.38
C HIS A 203 4.73 -15.16 -8.24
N ARG A 204 5.94 -15.41 -7.73
CA ARG A 204 7.18 -15.30 -8.48
C ARG A 204 7.45 -16.59 -9.27
N HIS A 205 8.48 -16.54 -10.09
CA HIS A 205 8.94 -17.70 -10.85
C HIS A 205 9.30 -18.85 -9.89
N GLU A 206 8.79 -20.06 -10.17
CA GLU A 206 8.95 -21.24 -9.31
C GLU A 206 10.41 -21.59 -9.01
N ALA A 207 11.32 -21.33 -9.97
CA ALA A 207 12.75 -21.55 -9.78
C ALA A 207 13.41 -20.64 -8.72
N LEU A 208 12.73 -19.57 -8.24
CA LEU A 208 13.35 -18.64 -7.31
C LEU A 208 13.67 -19.29 -5.96
N ASP A 209 12.74 -20.08 -5.44
CA ASP A 209 12.91 -20.73 -4.13
C ASP A 209 14.05 -21.75 -4.18
N GLU A 210 14.20 -22.49 -5.29
CA GLU A 210 15.32 -23.40 -5.52
C GLU A 210 16.64 -22.65 -5.56
N ILE A 211 16.74 -21.59 -6.39
CA ILE A 211 17.97 -20.78 -6.51
C ILE A 211 18.37 -20.15 -5.17
N LEU A 212 17.40 -19.59 -4.44
CA LEU A 212 17.68 -19.02 -3.12
C LEU A 212 18.14 -20.09 -2.12
N SER A 213 17.53 -21.26 -2.14
CA SER A 213 17.94 -22.36 -1.26
C SER A 213 19.38 -22.82 -1.55
N LEU A 214 19.77 -22.88 -2.83
CA LEU A 214 21.14 -23.24 -3.23
C LEU A 214 22.17 -22.16 -2.87
N LEU A 215 21.80 -20.88 -2.99
CA LEU A 215 22.71 -19.78 -2.69
C LEU A 215 22.95 -19.58 -1.18
N TYR A 216 21.95 -19.89 -0.34
CA TYR A 216 21.96 -19.61 1.09
C TYR A 216 21.90 -20.85 1.97
N SER A 217 22.00 -22.06 1.38
CA SER A 217 22.25 -23.30 2.14
C SER A 217 23.72 -23.35 2.53
N PHE A 218 24.04 -22.91 3.73
CA PHE A 218 25.29 -23.11 4.44
C PHE A 218 25.06 -24.00 5.67
#